data_4cbcd49bac0b3723895197b0a1176283
#
_entry.id   4cbcd49bac0b3723895197b0a1176283
#
_cell.length_a   1.000
_cell.length_b   1.000
_cell.length_c   1.000
_cell.angle_alpha   90.00
_cell.angle_beta   90.00
_cell.angle_gamma   90.00
#
_symmetry.space_group_name_H-M   'P 1'
#
loop_
_entity.id
_entity.type
_entity.pdbx_description
1 polymer ?
#
loop_
_entity_poly.entity_id
_entity_poly.type
_entity_poly.pdbx_seq_one_letter_code
_entity_poly.pdbx_strand_id
1 'polypeptide(L)'
;MTTGRLFRTAGIILVLVTLLSVSCAGEAPKPKTYSEPPPMKIDTSKQYTATIETEKGNLVLELFASDVPLTVNNFVFLAREGFYNGSTFYRVIPDFMAQGGDPTGTGSGNPGYTFADEFTEHTHVAGALSMANTGPNTNSCHFFITYTPQHHLDGHHSVFGQLIEGMDVLEKIEQGDGITRITIEER
;
A
#
# COMPACT_ATOMS: atom_id res chain seq x y z
N MET A 1 -21.98 78.35 -46.90
CA MET A 1 -21.13 78.32 -45.68
C MET A 1 -21.72 77.28 -44.73
N THR A 2 -21.19 76.08 -44.72
CA THR A 2 -21.63 75.06 -43.72
C THR A 2 -20.48 74.06 -43.51
N THR A 3 -19.86 74.19 -42.38
CA THR A 3 -18.69 73.41 -41.94
C THR A 3 -19.17 72.03 -41.44
N GLY A 4 -18.78 70.99 -42.13
CA GLY A 4 -19.01 69.60 -41.70
C GLY A 4 -17.95 69.15 -40.67
N ARG A 5 -18.39 68.68 -39.50
CA ARG A 5 -17.56 68.08 -38.50
C ARG A 5 -17.47 66.53 -38.76
N LEU A 6 -16.25 66.07 -39.02
CA LEU A 6 -15.94 64.62 -39.05
C LEU A 6 -15.87 64.10 -37.63
N PHE A 7 -16.74 63.12 -37.27
CA PHE A 7 -16.59 62.29 -36.07
C PHE A 7 -15.69 61.09 -36.40
N ARG A 8 -14.52 61.03 -35.77
CA ARG A 8 -13.65 59.83 -35.78
C ARG A 8 -14.11 58.88 -34.64
N THR A 9 -14.76 57.81 -34.97
CA THR A 9 -15.04 56.70 -34.05
C THR A 9 -13.79 55.87 -33.91
N ALA A 10 -13.16 55.96 -32.71
CA ALA A 10 -12.07 55.03 -32.32
C ALA A 10 -12.69 53.69 -31.85
N GLY A 11 -12.52 52.66 -32.65
CA GLY A 11 -12.90 51.30 -32.27
C GLY A 11 -11.90 50.70 -31.28
N ILE A 12 -12.34 50.42 -30.07
CA ILE A 12 -11.56 49.68 -29.07
C ILE A 12 -11.70 48.19 -29.40
N ILE A 13 -10.60 47.58 -29.88
CA ILE A 13 -10.52 46.13 -30.07
C ILE A 13 -10.18 45.53 -28.71
N LEU A 14 -11.17 44.90 -28.08
CA LEU A 14 -10.99 44.12 -26.86
C LEU A 14 -10.41 42.72 -27.22
N VAL A 15 -9.10 42.56 -27.04
CA VAL A 15 -8.45 41.23 -27.23
C VAL A 15 -8.74 40.41 -25.99
N LEU A 16 -9.67 39.48 -26.12
CA LEU A 16 -9.98 38.48 -25.09
C LEU A 16 -8.88 37.40 -25.10
N VAL A 17 -7.90 37.52 -24.20
CA VAL A 17 -6.90 36.47 -23.99
C VAL A 17 -7.54 35.37 -23.14
N THR A 18 -8.00 34.27 -23.76
CA THR A 18 -8.43 33.05 -23.08
C THR A 18 -7.20 32.29 -22.62
N LEU A 19 -6.88 32.35 -21.31
CA LEU A 19 -5.93 31.48 -20.70
C LEU A 19 -6.53 30.05 -20.67
N LEU A 20 -6.10 29.18 -21.59
CA LEU A 20 -6.28 27.72 -21.46
C LEU A 20 -5.36 27.24 -20.36
N SER A 21 -5.89 27.03 -19.15
CA SER A 21 -5.24 26.25 -18.12
C SER A 21 -5.28 24.78 -18.52
N VAL A 22 -4.18 24.27 -19.10
CA VAL A 22 -3.97 22.84 -19.30
C VAL A 22 -3.72 22.24 -17.91
N SER A 23 -4.78 21.72 -17.30
CA SER A 23 -4.68 20.87 -16.11
C SER A 23 -4.07 19.54 -16.55
N CYS A 24 -2.76 19.38 -16.38
CA CYS A 24 -2.12 18.06 -16.45
C CYS A 24 -2.54 17.27 -15.19
N ALA A 25 -3.76 16.75 -15.18
CA ALA A 25 -4.10 15.63 -14.33
C ALA A 25 -3.34 14.42 -14.87
N GLY A 26 -2.13 14.17 -14.34
CA GLY A 26 -1.41 12.95 -14.62
C GLY A 26 -2.29 11.78 -14.18
N GLU A 27 -2.59 10.87 -15.11
CA GLU A 27 -3.27 9.61 -14.82
C GLU A 27 -2.45 8.89 -13.75
N ALA A 28 -3.09 8.49 -12.63
CA ALA A 28 -2.41 7.74 -11.59
C ALA A 28 -1.75 6.51 -12.21
N PRO A 29 -0.50 6.19 -11.87
CA PRO A 29 0.20 5.05 -12.45
C PRO A 29 -0.62 3.77 -12.22
N LYS A 30 -0.84 3.01 -13.30
CA LYS A 30 -1.56 1.72 -13.20
C LYS A 30 -0.80 0.78 -12.27
N PRO A 31 -1.50 0.06 -11.39
CA PRO A 31 -0.86 -0.93 -10.53
C PRO A 31 -0.03 -1.94 -11.35
N LYS A 32 1.17 -2.27 -10.86
CA LYS A 32 2.01 -3.29 -11.47
C LYS A 32 1.32 -4.65 -11.39
N THR A 33 1.42 -5.45 -12.45
CA THR A 33 0.91 -6.83 -12.48
C THR A 33 1.99 -7.78 -12.98
N TYR A 34 1.96 -9.02 -12.49
CA TYR A 34 2.94 -10.06 -12.79
C TYR A 34 2.20 -11.33 -13.20
N SER A 35 2.81 -12.16 -14.04
CA SER A 35 2.20 -13.41 -14.55
C SER A 35 2.26 -14.57 -13.56
N GLU A 36 3.18 -14.50 -12.57
CA GLU A 36 3.44 -15.58 -11.61
C GLU A 36 4.07 -15.03 -10.33
N PRO A 37 4.06 -15.79 -9.21
CA PRO A 37 4.78 -15.42 -8.00
C PRO A 37 6.27 -15.20 -8.27
N PRO A 38 6.93 -14.30 -7.52
CA PRO A 38 8.35 -14.02 -7.72
C PRO A 38 9.20 -15.27 -7.43
N PRO A 39 10.26 -15.52 -8.21
CA PRO A 39 11.23 -16.55 -7.85
C PRO A 39 11.85 -16.21 -6.48
N MET A 40 12.31 -17.26 -5.75
CA MET A 40 12.96 -17.06 -4.46
C MET A 40 14.24 -16.21 -4.63
N LYS A 41 14.27 -15.04 -3.98
CA LYS A 41 15.39 -14.08 -4.03
C LYS A 41 15.91 -13.69 -2.66
N ILE A 42 15.16 -13.97 -1.60
CA ILE A 42 15.64 -13.72 -0.24
C ILE A 42 16.60 -14.84 0.19
N ASP A 43 17.53 -14.50 1.09
CA ASP A 43 18.36 -15.45 1.80
C ASP A 43 17.72 -15.74 3.16
N THR A 44 17.17 -16.95 3.33
CA THR A 44 16.44 -17.35 4.54
C THR A 44 17.32 -17.45 5.79
N SER A 45 18.63 -17.37 5.66
CA SER A 45 19.58 -17.30 6.79
C SER A 45 19.77 -15.89 7.35
N LYS A 46 19.25 -14.88 6.66
CA LYS A 46 19.33 -13.45 7.03
C LYS A 46 18.09 -12.97 7.75
N GLN A 47 18.26 -11.88 8.48
CA GLN A 47 17.17 -11.16 9.12
C GLN A 47 16.63 -10.08 8.17
N TYR A 48 15.31 -9.95 8.13
CA TYR A 48 14.61 -8.94 7.34
C TYR A 48 13.74 -8.08 8.25
N THR A 49 13.85 -6.77 8.06
CA THR A 49 12.99 -5.80 8.74
C THR A 49 12.28 -4.96 7.70
N ALA A 50 10.96 -4.84 7.82
CA ALA A 50 10.16 -3.94 7.00
C ALA A 50 9.77 -2.70 7.80
N THR A 51 9.87 -1.52 7.17
CA THR A 51 9.32 -0.28 7.72
C THR A 51 8.19 0.20 6.81
N ILE A 52 6.96 0.21 7.32
CA ILE A 52 5.80 0.81 6.66
C ILE A 52 5.74 2.27 7.09
N GLU A 53 5.96 3.19 6.15
CA GLU A 53 5.92 4.62 6.39
C GLU A 53 4.51 5.17 6.13
N THR A 54 3.96 5.88 7.12
CA THR A 54 2.65 6.53 7.04
C THR A 54 2.76 8.00 7.49
N GLU A 55 1.74 8.81 7.22
CA GLU A 55 1.68 10.18 7.74
C GLU A 55 1.57 10.23 9.27
N LYS A 56 1.11 9.14 9.91
CA LYS A 56 0.98 9.03 11.38
C LYS A 56 2.25 8.54 12.06
N GLY A 57 3.25 8.08 11.28
CA GLY A 57 4.53 7.56 11.77
C GLY A 57 4.91 6.24 11.08
N ASN A 58 5.93 5.59 11.61
CA ASN A 58 6.47 4.35 11.06
C ASN A 58 5.99 3.14 11.87
N LEU A 59 5.73 2.05 11.15
CA LEU A 59 5.51 0.72 11.71
C LEU A 59 6.71 -0.14 11.33
N VAL A 60 7.48 -0.60 12.31
CA VAL A 60 8.68 -1.42 12.07
C VAL A 60 8.35 -2.88 12.41
N LEU A 61 8.57 -3.77 11.44
CA LEU A 61 8.17 -5.17 11.52
C LEU A 61 9.37 -6.09 11.26
N GLU A 62 9.60 -7.03 12.15
CA GLU A 62 10.46 -8.18 11.89
C GLU A 62 9.73 -9.17 10.97
N LEU A 63 10.43 -9.75 9.97
CA LEU A 63 9.87 -10.74 9.04
C LEU A 63 10.48 -12.12 9.30
N PHE A 64 9.67 -13.15 9.32
CA PHE A 64 10.05 -14.53 9.65
C PHE A 64 10.54 -15.32 8.42
N ALA A 65 11.64 -14.83 7.80
CA ALA A 65 12.14 -15.34 6.53
C ALA A 65 12.56 -16.83 6.54
N SER A 66 13.05 -17.35 7.70
CA SER A 66 13.40 -18.76 7.86
C SER A 66 12.18 -19.67 7.93
N ASP A 67 11.06 -19.18 8.46
CA ASP A 67 9.91 -19.99 8.84
C ASP A 67 8.83 -20.00 7.76
N VAL A 68 8.64 -18.86 7.07
CA VAL A 68 7.64 -18.67 6.00
C VAL A 68 8.28 -17.99 4.77
N PRO A 69 9.25 -18.66 4.13
CA PRO A 69 10.09 -18.07 3.09
C PRO A 69 9.33 -17.60 1.85
N LEU A 70 8.27 -18.29 1.41
CA LEU A 70 7.49 -17.89 0.23
C LEU A 70 6.76 -16.58 0.50
N THR A 71 6.14 -16.47 1.67
CA THR A 71 5.36 -15.30 2.08
C THR A 71 6.26 -14.08 2.25
N VAL A 72 7.39 -14.24 2.96
CA VAL A 72 8.36 -13.16 3.13
C VAL A 72 8.98 -12.76 1.79
N ASN A 73 9.36 -13.74 0.93
CA ASN A 73 9.88 -13.44 -0.41
C ASN A 73 8.91 -12.63 -1.24
N ASN A 74 7.63 -12.98 -1.23
CA ASN A 74 6.57 -12.25 -1.93
C ASN A 74 6.46 -10.80 -1.40
N PHE A 75 6.37 -10.64 -0.09
CA PHE A 75 6.23 -9.32 0.52
C PHE A 75 7.45 -8.42 0.25
N VAL A 76 8.66 -8.96 0.43
CA VAL A 76 9.93 -8.27 0.16
C VAL A 76 10.05 -7.87 -1.31
N PHE A 77 9.69 -8.77 -2.23
CA PHE A 77 9.67 -8.48 -3.66
C PHE A 77 8.74 -7.32 -3.99
N LEU A 78 7.49 -7.40 -3.56
CA LEU A 78 6.49 -6.35 -3.82
C LEU A 78 6.88 -5.00 -3.20
N ALA A 79 7.43 -5.01 -1.98
CA ALA A 79 7.93 -3.81 -1.31
C ALA A 79 9.09 -3.16 -2.10
N ARG A 80 10.10 -3.95 -2.49
CA ARG A 80 11.26 -3.49 -3.28
C ARG A 80 10.87 -2.97 -4.67
N GLU A 81 9.83 -3.53 -5.27
CA GLU A 81 9.24 -3.04 -6.53
C GLU A 81 8.43 -1.75 -6.34
N GLY A 82 8.21 -1.28 -5.11
CA GLY A 82 7.35 -0.13 -4.81
C GLY A 82 5.87 -0.38 -5.06
N PHE A 83 5.44 -1.65 -5.07
CA PHE A 83 4.05 -2.05 -5.35
C PHE A 83 3.06 -1.46 -4.33
N TYR A 84 3.50 -1.29 -3.07
CA TYR A 84 2.69 -0.77 -1.98
C TYR A 84 2.71 0.77 -1.88
N ASN A 85 3.56 1.46 -2.65
CA ASN A 85 3.73 2.90 -2.52
C ASN A 85 2.48 3.66 -2.93
N GLY A 86 2.00 4.54 -2.05
CA GLY A 86 0.78 5.31 -2.27
C GLY A 86 -0.52 4.52 -2.11
N SER A 87 -0.45 3.25 -1.66
CA SER A 87 -1.63 2.49 -1.25
C SER A 87 -2.17 2.95 0.11
N THR A 88 -3.22 2.31 0.61
CA THR A 88 -3.86 2.70 1.87
C THR A 88 -4.14 1.49 2.76
N PHE A 89 -4.38 1.75 4.04
CA PHE A 89 -5.08 0.82 4.91
C PHE A 89 -6.58 0.88 4.58
N TYR A 90 -6.99 0.12 3.57
CA TYR A 90 -8.34 0.21 2.99
C TYR A 90 -9.45 -0.39 3.87
N ARG A 91 -9.09 -1.17 4.90
CA ARG A 91 -10.02 -1.75 5.87
C ARG A 91 -9.39 -1.73 7.26
N VAL A 92 -10.01 -0.99 8.18
CA VAL A 92 -9.58 -0.89 9.58
C VAL A 92 -10.76 -1.22 10.47
N ILE A 93 -10.59 -2.20 11.36
CA ILE A 93 -11.59 -2.60 12.35
C ILE A 93 -10.95 -2.46 13.73
N PRO A 94 -11.46 -1.55 14.57
CA PRO A 94 -10.97 -1.38 15.94
C PRO A 94 -10.97 -2.70 16.72
N ASP A 95 -9.97 -2.89 17.58
CA ASP A 95 -9.74 -4.09 18.39
C ASP A 95 -9.51 -5.38 17.58
N PHE A 96 -9.46 -5.29 16.25
CA PHE A 96 -9.21 -6.43 15.37
C PHE A 96 -7.91 -6.22 14.56
N MET A 97 -7.95 -5.48 13.44
CA MET A 97 -6.79 -5.33 12.55
C MET A 97 -6.86 -4.09 11.66
N ALA A 98 -5.68 -3.66 11.17
CA ALA A 98 -5.54 -2.75 10.04
C ALA A 98 -5.05 -3.54 8.81
N GLN A 99 -5.80 -3.50 7.71
CA GLN A 99 -5.54 -4.25 6.47
C GLN A 99 -5.17 -3.31 5.33
N GLY A 100 -4.04 -3.62 4.68
CA GLY A 100 -3.49 -2.90 3.54
C GLY A 100 -3.02 -3.83 2.43
N GLY A 101 -2.15 -3.31 1.54
CA GLY A 101 -1.51 -4.09 0.48
C GLY A 101 -2.24 -4.10 -0.86
N ASP A 102 -3.40 -3.47 -0.96
CA ASP A 102 -4.09 -3.24 -2.23
C ASP A 102 -3.60 -1.96 -2.89
N PRO A 103 -2.95 -2.01 -4.06
CA PRO A 103 -2.48 -0.82 -4.76
C PRO A 103 -3.63 0.06 -5.30
N THR A 104 -4.85 -0.48 -5.37
CA THR A 104 -6.05 0.26 -5.81
C THR A 104 -6.84 0.87 -4.65
N GLY A 105 -6.59 0.44 -3.41
CA GLY A 105 -7.32 0.89 -2.22
C GLY A 105 -8.79 0.44 -2.15
N THR A 106 -9.22 -0.46 -3.04
CA THR A 106 -10.63 -0.91 -3.14
C THR A 106 -10.89 -2.23 -2.43
N GLY A 107 -9.84 -2.95 -2.05
CA GLY A 107 -9.89 -4.33 -1.54
C GLY A 107 -9.91 -5.40 -2.64
N SER A 108 -9.85 -5.01 -3.91
CA SER A 108 -9.96 -5.92 -5.06
C SER A 108 -8.71 -5.99 -5.92
N GLY A 109 -7.73 -5.10 -5.69
CA GLY A 109 -6.47 -5.11 -6.41
C GLY A 109 -5.63 -6.33 -6.06
N ASN A 110 -4.85 -6.84 -7.01
CA ASN A 110 -3.93 -7.95 -6.79
C ASN A 110 -2.74 -7.85 -7.74
N PRO A 111 -1.64 -8.57 -7.47
CA PRO A 111 -0.44 -8.53 -8.30
C PRO A 111 -0.55 -9.39 -9.56
N GLY A 112 -1.67 -10.09 -9.81
CA GLY A 112 -1.90 -10.96 -10.96
C GLY A 112 -1.67 -12.45 -10.66
N TYR A 113 -1.34 -12.81 -9.42
CA TYR A 113 -1.11 -14.20 -9.00
C TYR A 113 -1.57 -14.43 -7.55
N THR A 114 -1.64 -15.71 -7.18
CA THR A 114 -1.79 -16.17 -5.80
C THR A 114 -0.69 -17.19 -5.48
N PHE A 115 -0.47 -17.45 -4.17
CA PHE A 115 0.49 -18.44 -3.71
C PHE A 115 -0.01 -19.18 -2.47
N ALA A 116 0.67 -20.30 -2.15
CA ALA A 116 0.27 -21.23 -1.08
C ALA A 116 0.38 -20.61 0.32
N ASP A 117 -0.41 -21.15 1.25
CA ASP A 117 -0.29 -20.85 2.66
C ASP A 117 0.99 -21.46 3.25
N GLU A 118 1.57 -20.77 4.24
CA GLU A 118 2.65 -21.26 5.08
C GLU A 118 2.24 -21.09 6.53
N PHE A 119 1.83 -22.18 7.18
CA PHE A 119 1.45 -22.18 8.59
C PHE A 119 2.60 -22.68 9.45
N THR A 120 2.81 -22.01 10.58
CA THR A 120 3.88 -22.29 11.55
C THR A 120 3.33 -22.19 12.96
N GLU A 121 4.22 -22.24 13.96
CA GLU A 121 3.86 -22.00 15.38
C GLU A 121 3.62 -20.52 15.69
N HIS A 122 3.87 -19.59 14.74
CA HIS A 122 3.54 -18.17 14.91
C HIS A 122 2.03 -17.99 14.93
N THR A 123 1.54 -17.26 15.94
CA THR A 123 0.12 -17.02 16.16
C THR A 123 -0.22 -15.55 16.00
N HIS A 124 -1.51 -15.26 15.85
CA HIS A 124 -2.01 -13.88 15.73
C HIS A 124 -2.07 -13.20 17.11
N VAL A 125 -0.90 -12.94 17.70
CA VAL A 125 -0.77 -12.06 18.89
C VAL A 125 -0.97 -10.59 18.47
N ALA A 126 -0.99 -9.66 19.44
CA ALA A 126 -1.02 -8.22 19.11
C ALA A 126 0.22 -7.83 18.28
N GLY A 127 0.02 -7.08 17.19
CA GLY A 127 1.07 -6.68 16.26
C GLY A 127 1.52 -7.78 15.28
N ALA A 128 0.85 -8.93 15.22
CA ALA A 128 1.14 -9.94 14.21
C ALA A 128 0.87 -9.42 12.80
N LEU A 129 1.86 -9.57 11.90
CA LEU A 129 1.73 -9.30 10.47
C LEU A 129 1.36 -10.59 9.75
N SER A 130 0.21 -10.59 9.08
CA SER A 130 -0.35 -11.80 8.48
C SER A 130 -0.94 -11.53 7.09
N MET A 131 -1.00 -12.57 6.25
CA MET A 131 -1.60 -12.50 4.93
C MET A 131 -3.12 -12.57 5.00
N ALA A 132 -3.78 -11.64 4.33
CA ALA A 132 -5.20 -11.77 4.03
C ALA A 132 -5.39 -12.69 2.82
N ASN A 133 -6.39 -13.57 2.88
CA ASN A 133 -6.75 -14.49 1.81
C ASN A 133 -8.27 -14.62 1.68
N THR A 134 -8.74 -15.28 0.63
CA THR A 134 -10.16 -15.59 0.37
C THR A 134 -10.44 -17.09 0.45
N GLY A 135 -9.60 -17.82 1.10
CA GLY A 135 -9.62 -19.27 1.28
C GLY A 135 -8.23 -19.88 1.15
N PRO A 136 -8.08 -21.19 1.30
CA PRO A 136 -6.77 -21.83 1.27
C PRO A 136 -5.97 -21.56 0.00
N ASN A 137 -4.68 -21.24 0.15
CA ASN A 137 -3.72 -20.99 -0.95
C ASN A 137 -4.10 -19.85 -1.90
N THR A 138 -4.75 -18.80 -1.37
CA THR A 138 -5.11 -17.59 -2.14
C THR A 138 -4.40 -16.33 -1.65
N ASN A 139 -3.26 -16.48 -0.99
CA ASN A 139 -2.42 -15.33 -0.62
C ASN A 139 -1.98 -14.57 -1.86
N SER A 140 -1.87 -13.23 -1.75
CA SER A 140 -1.45 -12.38 -2.86
C SER A 140 -0.59 -11.20 -2.37
N CYS A 141 -1.11 -9.98 -2.37
CA CYS A 141 -0.43 -8.78 -1.86
C CYS A 141 -1.05 -8.24 -0.56
N HIS A 142 -2.25 -8.69 -0.20
CA HIS A 142 -2.97 -8.15 0.93
C HIS A 142 -2.41 -8.68 2.25
N PHE A 143 -2.17 -7.77 3.19
CA PHE A 143 -1.71 -8.09 4.54
C PHE A 143 -2.54 -7.34 5.58
N PHE A 144 -2.47 -7.81 6.81
CA PHE A 144 -3.04 -7.08 7.95
C PHE A 144 -2.13 -7.15 9.17
N ILE A 145 -2.28 -6.17 10.07
CA ILE A 145 -1.58 -6.11 11.34
C ILE A 145 -2.65 -6.11 12.44
N THR A 146 -2.55 -7.02 13.40
CA THR A 146 -3.54 -7.17 14.48
C THR A 146 -3.33 -6.14 15.58
N TYR A 147 -4.42 -5.54 16.09
CA TYR A 147 -4.37 -4.68 17.29
C TYR A 147 -4.29 -5.49 18.57
N THR A 148 -5.03 -6.59 18.63
CA THR A 148 -5.13 -7.49 19.79
C THR A 148 -5.00 -8.94 19.33
N PRO A 149 -4.77 -9.91 20.23
CA PRO A 149 -4.69 -11.32 19.84
C PRO A 149 -5.96 -11.82 19.12
N GLN A 150 -5.76 -12.51 17.99
CA GLN A 150 -6.81 -13.01 17.10
C GLN A 150 -6.63 -14.50 16.82
N HIS A 151 -6.52 -15.32 17.85
CA HIS A 151 -6.20 -16.76 17.75
C HIS A 151 -7.17 -17.59 16.90
N HIS A 152 -8.38 -17.09 16.64
CA HIS A 152 -9.31 -17.75 15.72
C HIS A 152 -8.85 -17.75 14.25
N LEU A 153 -7.81 -16.97 13.90
CA LEU A 153 -7.18 -16.91 12.57
C LEU A 153 -5.99 -17.86 12.45
N ASP A 154 -5.51 -18.45 13.56
CA ASP A 154 -4.37 -19.36 13.56
C ASP A 154 -4.67 -20.58 12.70
N GLY A 155 -3.71 -20.99 11.84
CA GLY A 155 -3.88 -22.05 10.86
C GLY A 155 -4.80 -21.74 9.67
N HIS A 156 -5.29 -20.49 9.54
CA HIS A 156 -6.11 -20.02 8.42
C HIS A 156 -5.44 -18.91 7.62
N HIS A 157 -4.55 -18.16 8.25
CA HIS A 157 -3.79 -17.06 7.65
C HIS A 157 -2.31 -17.20 8.00
N SER A 158 -1.44 -16.96 7.04
CA SER A 158 0.01 -17.08 7.21
C SER A 158 0.56 -15.89 7.98
N VAL A 159 0.96 -16.07 9.23
CA VAL A 159 1.67 -15.06 10.02
C VAL A 159 3.12 -15.05 9.55
N PHE A 160 3.59 -13.90 9.04
CA PHE A 160 4.91 -13.80 8.44
C PHE A 160 5.82 -12.72 9.05
N GLY A 161 5.35 -12.07 10.12
CA GLY A 161 6.13 -11.08 10.84
C GLY A 161 5.46 -10.59 12.11
N GLN A 162 6.18 -9.72 12.83
CA GLN A 162 5.75 -9.13 14.10
C GLN A 162 6.12 -7.66 14.12
N LEU A 163 5.20 -6.81 14.54
CA LEU A 163 5.45 -5.40 14.82
C LEU A 163 6.38 -5.32 16.05
N ILE A 164 7.54 -4.69 15.87
CA ILE A 164 8.55 -4.51 16.92
C ILE A 164 8.62 -3.05 17.40
N GLU A 165 8.22 -2.07 16.55
CA GLU A 165 8.11 -0.67 16.93
C GLU A 165 6.90 -0.03 16.25
N GLY A 166 6.21 0.92 16.94
CA GLY A 166 5.11 1.70 16.36
C GLY A 166 3.71 1.18 16.71
N MET A 167 3.52 0.43 17.81
CA MET A 167 2.18 0.03 18.26
C MET A 167 1.29 1.26 18.51
N ASP A 168 1.84 2.33 19.10
CA ASP A 168 1.14 3.60 19.30
C ASP A 168 0.78 4.33 17.99
N VAL A 169 1.53 4.06 16.91
CA VAL A 169 1.21 4.51 15.54
C VAL A 169 0.09 3.65 14.96
N LEU A 170 0.20 2.32 15.08
CA LEU A 170 -0.81 1.36 14.62
C LEU A 170 -2.19 1.68 15.21
N GLU A 171 -2.27 1.96 16.51
CA GLU A 171 -3.50 2.31 17.21
C GLU A 171 -4.16 3.61 16.70
N LYS A 172 -3.40 4.47 16.02
CA LYS A 172 -3.91 5.71 15.41
C LYS A 172 -4.30 5.54 13.94
N ILE A 173 -4.00 4.38 13.32
CA ILE A 173 -4.33 4.13 11.90
C ILE A 173 -5.85 4.09 11.75
N GLU A 174 -6.34 4.83 10.77
CA GLU A 174 -7.75 4.90 10.37
C GLU A 174 -7.93 4.38 8.94
N GLN A 175 -9.14 3.98 8.62
CA GLN A 175 -9.44 3.52 7.26
C GLN A 175 -9.23 4.64 6.26
N GLY A 176 -8.42 4.38 5.23
CA GLY A 176 -8.04 5.33 4.21
C GLY A 176 -6.67 5.98 4.43
N ASP A 177 -6.03 5.77 5.60
CA ASP A 177 -4.67 6.28 5.85
C ASP A 177 -3.68 5.72 4.84
N GLY A 178 -2.82 6.60 4.34
CA GLY A 178 -1.86 6.29 3.29
C GLY A 178 -0.65 5.49 3.78
N ILE A 179 -0.22 4.54 2.96
CA ILE A 179 1.09 3.91 3.03
C ILE A 179 1.98 4.65 2.03
N THR A 180 2.86 5.52 2.53
CA THR A 180 3.76 6.30 1.66
C THR A 180 4.70 5.38 0.90
N ARG A 181 5.32 4.43 1.61
CA ARG A 181 6.16 3.36 1.06
C ARG A 181 6.42 2.29 2.11
N ILE A 182 6.92 1.14 1.63
CA ILE A 182 7.47 0.08 2.48
C ILE A 182 8.95 -0.10 2.10
N THR A 183 9.84 0.03 3.07
CA THR A 183 11.28 -0.21 2.91
C THR A 183 11.70 -1.51 3.58
N ILE A 184 12.70 -2.18 3.02
CA ILE A 184 13.20 -3.47 3.52
C ILE A 184 14.69 -3.33 3.83
N GLU A 185 15.05 -3.61 5.07
CA GLU A 185 16.43 -3.82 5.51
C GLU A 185 16.73 -5.31 5.59
N GLU A 186 17.94 -5.69 5.18
CA GLU A 186 18.46 -7.06 5.17
C GLU A 186 19.80 -7.08 5.90
N ARG A 187 19.96 -7.94 6.89
CA ARG A 187 21.16 -8.04 7.74
C ARG A 187 21.69 -9.46 7.81
#